data_0bef5e063df650026176d499924d5e13
#
_entry.id   0bef5e063df650026176d499924d5e13
#
_cell.length_a   1.000
_cell.length_b   1.000
_cell.length_c   1.000
_cell.angle_alpha   90.00
_cell.angle_beta   90.00
_cell.angle_gamma   90.00
#
_symmetry.space_group_name_H-M   'P 1'
#
loop_
_entity.id
_entity.type
_entity.pdbx_description
1 polymer ?
#
loop_
_entity_poly.entity_id
_entity_poly.type
_entity_poly.pdbx_seq_one_letter_code
_entity_poly.pdbx_strand_id
1 'polypeptide(L)'
;MTGAEGSTFPTDARHPASRGVARRKLAVVISHPIQHFAPLFRDLAKQRGLELRVFYCCDWGISDYADPGFGRTFKWDVPLLEGYDFEFLPIAKRPVDLSFRSIDNPNVGERLSAFQPDAVWVHGYGHRTSWRTLKWANTHRRRVLYFGDSELLAPRGWKSRLLKRLVLPRFFSRCDRFLTIGDNNESYYRYYRVSGHKMIRGSFPVDIARFRAAVETLTAADRVALRQHYGLCPDAFVVLFLGKMIDIKRPLDLVRAIDQLRSRLPDVQAMMLGSGPLESAVRDEVEKRNLKDRVILPGFINQSEMPRLLWLGDCLAMCSEKDPHPLAVTEAMAVGNAVIASDRVGCVGATDAARPGENVLVYPCGDFSGLAQQIERLATDSKMLQKFRTRSIELAATQDTLVMVKAVLSAMEISLEP
;
A
#
# COMPACT_ATOMS: atom_id res chain seq x y z
N MET A 1 74.23 41.55 19.43
CA MET A 1 74.30 41.84 17.99
C MET A 1 73.65 40.69 17.27
N THR A 2 72.87 40.96 16.33
CA THR A 2 72.10 40.11 15.40
C THR A 2 70.63 39.90 15.80
N GLY A 3 69.82 40.65 15.05
CA GLY A 3 68.37 40.61 15.09
C GLY A 3 67.80 39.38 14.41
N ALA A 4 66.66 38.96 14.85
CA ALA A 4 65.80 37.96 14.19
C ALA A 4 64.52 38.65 13.76
N GLU A 5 64.37 38.73 12.41
CA GLU A 5 63.16 39.22 11.77
C GLU A 5 62.04 38.20 11.94
N GLY A 6 60.91 38.59 12.52
CA GLY A 6 59.72 37.80 12.63
C GLY A 6 58.88 37.94 11.36
N SER A 7 58.70 36.81 10.61
CA SER A 7 57.77 36.68 9.53
C SER A 7 56.37 36.40 10.05
N THR A 8 55.49 37.38 9.90
CA THR A 8 54.05 37.17 10.17
C THR A 8 53.36 36.65 8.92
N PHE A 9 52.84 35.42 8.98
CA PHE A 9 51.92 34.88 7.96
C PHE A 9 50.49 35.37 8.24
N PRO A 10 49.73 35.80 7.23
CA PRO A 10 48.35 36.16 7.42
C PRO A 10 47.46 34.91 7.51
N THR A 11 46.93 34.63 8.69
CA THR A 11 45.82 33.70 8.92
C THR A 11 44.50 34.46 8.69
N ASP A 12 43.94 34.34 7.50
CA ASP A 12 42.51 34.56 7.28
C ASP A 12 42.00 33.80 6.05
N ALA A 13 41.94 32.46 6.15
CA ALA A 13 41.16 31.63 5.23
C ALA A 13 39.78 31.42 5.87
N ARG A 14 38.91 32.42 5.68
CA ARG A 14 37.48 32.21 5.95
C ARG A 14 36.98 31.16 4.96
N HIS A 15 36.72 29.94 5.44
CA HIS A 15 35.93 28.96 4.70
C HIS A 15 34.57 29.57 4.39
N PRO A 16 34.11 29.57 3.14
CA PRO A 16 32.75 30.01 2.83
C PRO A 16 31.80 29.06 3.58
N ALA A 17 31.01 29.63 4.50
CA ALA A 17 29.90 28.92 5.12
C ALA A 17 29.06 28.29 4.02
N SER A 18 28.92 26.99 4.02
CA SER A 18 28.04 26.25 3.13
C SER A 18 26.66 26.90 3.24
N ARG A 19 26.21 27.59 2.19
CA ARG A 19 24.84 28.09 2.10
C ARG A 19 23.93 26.88 2.25
N GLY A 20 23.31 26.70 3.41
CA GLY A 20 22.35 25.64 3.66
C GLY A 20 21.26 25.75 2.58
N VAL A 21 21.08 24.69 1.82
CA VAL A 21 19.99 24.59 0.84
C VAL A 21 18.69 24.84 1.60
N ALA A 22 17.96 25.88 1.22
CA ALA A 22 16.68 26.19 1.85
C ALA A 22 15.75 24.99 1.69
N ARG A 23 15.32 24.39 2.82
CA ARG A 23 14.42 23.22 2.80
C ARG A 23 13.05 23.66 2.31
N ARG A 24 12.49 22.91 1.36
CA ARG A 24 11.09 23.08 0.96
C ARG A 24 10.17 22.36 1.95
N LYS A 25 9.09 23.04 2.33
CA LYS A 25 8.12 22.52 3.32
C LYS A 25 6.99 21.76 2.64
N LEU A 26 6.77 20.51 3.04
CA LEU A 26 5.64 19.68 2.60
C LEU A 26 4.70 19.39 3.76
N ALA A 27 3.46 19.81 3.65
CA ALA A 27 2.38 19.38 4.53
C ALA A 27 1.64 18.20 3.89
N VAL A 28 1.58 17.05 4.56
CA VAL A 28 0.74 15.92 4.16
C VAL A 28 -0.54 15.97 5.00
N VAL A 29 -1.72 15.99 4.37
CA VAL A 29 -3.00 15.91 5.08
C VAL A 29 -3.66 14.57 4.76
N ILE A 30 -3.74 13.69 5.75
CA ILE A 30 -4.22 12.31 5.64
C ILE A 30 -5.20 11.98 6.77
N SER A 31 -6.11 11.04 6.55
CA SER A 31 -7.18 10.71 7.49
C SER A 31 -6.69 10.27 8.87
N HIS A 32 -5.79 9.30 8.93
CA HIS A 32 -5.28 8.70 10.17
C HIS A 32 -3.92 8.06 9.92
N PRO A 33 -3.15 7.69 10.95
CA PRO A 33 -1.94 6.88 10.80
C PRO A 33 -2.23 5.53 10.18
N ILE A 34 -1.53 5.22 9.08
CA ILE A 34 -1.71 4.00 8.31
C ILE A 34 -0.34 3.30 8.21
N GLN A 35 -0.29 1.99 8.51
CA GLN A 35 0.94 1.23 8.67
C GLN A 35 1.88 1.27 7.45
N HIS A 36 1.37 1.35 6.26
CA HIS A 36 2.19 1.37 5.05
C HIS A 36 2.66 2.78 4.64
N PHE A 37 2.05 3.84 5.14
CA PHE A 37 2.52 5.21 4.92
C PHE A 37 3.60 5.65 5.92
N ALA A 38 3.63 5.06 7.12
CA ALA A 38 4.62 5.43 8.13
C ALA A 38 6.08 5.25 7.66
N PRO A 39 6.48 4.13 7.00
CA PRO A 39 7.81 4.00 6.40
C PRO A 39 8.11 5.08 5.36
N LEU A 40 7.16 5.38 4.47
CA LEU A 40 7.31 6.43 3.47
C LEU A 40 7.55 7.80 4.11
N PHE A 41 6.80 8.15 5.16
CA PHE A 41 6.98 9.43 5.85
C PHE A 41 8.34 9.52 6.57
N ARG A 42 8.82 8.40 7.14
CA ARG A 42 10.20 8.32 7.68
C ARG A 42 11.25 8.56 6.60
N ASP A 43 11.08 7.97 5.43
CA ASP A 43 12.04 8.13 4.33
C ASP A 43 11.99 9.53 3.71
N LEU A 44 10.82 10.16 3.62
CA LEU A 44 10.67 11.56 3.24
C LEU A 44 11.33 12.50 4.25
N ALA A 45 11.15 12.25 5.57
CA ALA A 45 11.74 13.09 6.62
C ALA A 45 13.27 13.07 6.63
N LYS A 46 13.90 12.00 6.12
CA LYS A 46 15.36 11.89 5.96
C LYS A 46 15.92 12.75 4.82
N GLN A 47 15.07 13.27 3.91
CA GLN A 47 15.54 13.99 2.74
C GLN A 47 16.04 15.40 3.10
N ARG A 48 17.30 15.72 2.82
CA ARG A 48 17.96 16.96 3.25
C ARG A 48 17.26 18.22 2.75
N GLY A 49 16.72 18.21 1.53
CA GLY A 49 16.02 19.34 0.90
C GLY A 49 14.55 19.49 1.31
N LEU A 50 14.04 18.64 2.21
CA LEU A 50 12.63 18.57 2.58
C LEU A 50 12.44 18.79 4.09
N GLU A 51 11.43 19.60 4.46
CA GLU A 51 10.87 19.69 5.79
C GLU A 51 9.43 19.13 5.71
N LEU A 52 9.22 17.95 6.28
CA LEU A 52 7.94 17.25 6.25
C LEU A 52 7.17 17.48 7.55
N ARG A 53 5.86 17.77 7.44
CA ARG A 53 4.92 17.60 8.55
C ARG A 53 3.66 16.88 8.07
N VAL A 54 3.25 15.83 8.83
CA VAL A 54 2.05 15.05 8.54
C VAL A 54 0.91 15.49 9.47
N PHE A 55 -0.20 15.94 8.90
CA PHE A 55 -1.41 16.33 9.60
C PHE A 55 -2.42 15.20 9.52
N TYR A 56 -2.69 14.55 10.64
CA TYR A 56 -3.69 13.50 10.77
C TYR A 56 -5.05 14.07 11.15
N CYS A 57 -6.10 13.69 10.40
CA CYS A 57 -7.45 14.13 10.69
C CYS A 57 -8.03 13.50 11.97
N CYS A 58 -7.59 12.28 12.33
CA CYS A 58 -7.96 11.58 13.55
C CYS A 58 -6.87 10.57 13.97
N ASP A 59 -7.05 9.96 15.15
CA ASP A 59 -6.09 9.08 15.85
C ASP A 59 -6.32 7.57 15.62
N TRP A 60 -7.11 7.18 14.63
CA TRP A 60 -7.35 5.77 14.32
C TRP A 60 -6.04 5.04 14.00
N GLY A 61 -5.93 3.78 14.48
CA GLY A 61 -4.76 2.94 14.27
C GLY A 61 -3.66 3.06 15.34
N ILE A 62 -3.68 4.11 16.20
CA ILE A 62 -2.69 4.26 17.29
C ILE A 62 -3.17 3.60 18.58
N SER A 63 -4.39 3.90 18.98
CA SER A 63 -5.08 3.23 20.10
C SER A 63 -5.87 2.04 19.58
N ASP A 64 -6.20 1.12 20.45
CA ASP A 64 -7.11 0.04 20.14
C ASP A 64 -8.40 0.58 19.52
N TYR A 65 -8.71 0.14 18.32
CA TYR A 65 -9.95 0.51 17.65
C TYR A 65 -10.62 -0.73 17.05
N ALA A 66 -11.96 -0.72 17.06
CA ALA A 66 -12.73 -1.76 16.41
C ALA A 66 -12.79 -1.48 14.90
N ASP A 67 -12.09 -2.28 14.10
CA ASP A 67 -12.22 -2.22 12.65
C ASP A 67 -13.38 -3.10 12.20
N PRO A 68 -14.48 -2.54 11.63
CA PRO A 68 -15.63 -3.32 11.21
C PRO A 68 -15.29 -4.36 10.12
N GLY A 69 -14.26 -4.09 9.32
CA GLY A 69 -13.85 -4.99 8.25
C GLY A 69 -13.07 -6.19 8.74
N PHE A 70 -12.32 -6.08 9.87
CA PHE A 70 -11.70 -7.22 10.54
C PHE A 70 -12.62 -7.85 11.60
N GLY A 71 -13.72 -7.18 11.99
CA GLY A 71 -14.65 -7.67 13.00
C GLY A 71 -14.06 -7.79 14.41
N ARG A 72 -12.96 -7.06 14.69
CA ARG A 72 -12.24 -7.14 15.98
C ARG A 72 -11.56 -5.83 16.33
N THR A 73 -11.24 -5.69 17.62
CA THR A 73 -10.37 -4.62 18.13
C THR A 73 -8.91 -5.07 18.07
N PHE A 74 -8.03 -4.23 17.55
CA PHE A 74 -6.59 -4.48 17.52
C PHE A 74 -5.80 -3.17 17.42
N LYS A 75 -4.49 -3.28 17.64
CA LYS A 75 -3.50 -2.23 17.40
C LYS A 75 -2.43 -2.80 16.46
N TRP A 76 -1.92 -1.97 15.56
CA TRP A 76 -0.78 -2.35 14.73
C TRP A 76 0.48 -2.51 15.59
N ASP A 77 1.26 -3.56 15.36
CA ASP A 77 2.50 -3.91 16.09
C ASP A 77 3.75 -3.35 15.42
N VAL A 78 3.58 -2.35 14.56
CA VAL A 78 4.66 -1.61 13.90
C VAL A 78 4.59 -0.13 14.28
N PRO A 79 5.74 0.58 14.34
CA PRO A 79 5.76 1.99 14.72
C PRO A 79 5.06 2.84 13.65
N LEU A 80 4.03 3.61 14.04
CA LEU A 80 3.22 4.41 13.12
C LEU A 80 3.63 5.89 13.10
N LEU A 81 4.18 6.43 14.18
CA LEU A 81 4.42 7.87 14.37
C LEU A 81 5.89 8.24 14.56
N GLU A 82 6.78 7.27 14.50
CA GLU A 82 8.21 7.49 14.78
C GLU A 82 8.95 7.95 13.53
N GLY A 83 9.94 8.85 13.71
CA GLY A 83 10.93 9.23 12.71
C GLY A 83 10.47 10.30 11.72
N TYR A 84 9.38 11.01 11.97
CA TYR A 84 8.91 12.19 11.22
C TYR A 84 8.06 13.11 12.09
N ASP A 85 7.93 14.38 11.69
CA ASP A 85 7.11 15.37 12.40
C ASP A 85 5.63 15.22 12.01
N PHE A 86 4.75 15.20 13.00
CA PHE A 86 3.30 15.04 12.79
C PHE A 86 2.47 15.88 13.76
N GLU A 87 1.21 16.06 13.41
CA GLU A 87 0.23 16.75 14.23
C GLU A 87 -1.16 16.13 14.02
N PHE A 88 -1.91 15.93 15.13
CA PHE A 88 -3.34 15.59 15.05
C PHE A 88 -4.17 16.88 14.95
N LEU A 89 -4.94 16.99 13.87
CA LEU A 89 -5.85 18.12 13.69
C LEU A 89 -7.00 18.05 14.70
N PRO A 90 -7.40 19.16 15.30
CA PRO A 90 -8.59 19.19 16.14
C PRO A 90 -9.83 18.70 15.38
N ILE A 91 -10.59 17.81 16.00
CA ILE A 91 -11.84 17.29 15.48
C ILE A 91 -12.91 17.39 16.56
N ALA A 92 -14.08 17.92 16.23
CA ALA A 92 -15.14 18.19 17.21
C ALA A 92 -15.73 16.91 17.81
N LYS A 93 -15.77 15.82 17.05
CA LYS A 93 -16.29 14.51 17.47
C LYS A 93 -15.42 13.41 16.84
N ARG A 94 -15.03 12.41 17.65
CA ARG A 94 -14.30 11.25 17.14
C ARG A 94 -15.11 10.58 16.02
N PRO A 95 -14.52 10.39 14.81
CA PRO A 95 -15.25 9.83 13.68
C PRO A 95 -15.63 8.38 13.93
N VAL A 96 -16.82 8.00 13.51
CA VAL A 96 -17.31 6.61 13.57
C VAL A 96 -16.96 5.82 12.31
N ASP A 97 -16.65 6.53 11.23
CA ASP A 97 -16.26 5.99 9.92
C ASP A 97 -15.37 6.99 9.16
N LEU A 98 -14.86 6.58 7.99
CA LEU A 98 -14.07 7.44 7.10
C LEU A 98 -14.93 8.11 6.02
N SER A 99 -16.21 8.41 6.31
CA SER A 99 -17.09 9.07 5.36
C SER A 99 -16.79 10.55 5.18
N PHE A 100 -17.35 11.13 4.12
CA PHE A 100 -17.11 12.54 3.75
C PHE A 100 -17.40 13.52 4.88
N ARG A 101 -18.46 13.28 5.66
CA ARG A 101 -18.89 14.19 6.75
C ARG A 101 -18.27 13.84 8.10
N SER A 102 -17.82 12.61 8.28
CA SER A 102 -17.21 12.15 9.55
C SER A 102 -15.80 12.70 9.74
N ILE A 103 -15.05 12.89 8.64
CA ILE A 103 -13.71 13.49 8.67
C ILE A 103 -13.83 14.96 8.25
N ASP A 104 -14.02 15.83 9.23
CA ASP A 104 -14.10 17.29 9.05
C ASP A 104 -13.29 18.01 10.14
N ASN A 105 -12.17 18.62 9.75
CA ASN A 105 -11.30 19.40 10.60
C ASN A 105 -11.37 20.88 10.16
N PRO A 106 -12.26 21.70 10.74
CA PRO A 106 -12.45 23.09 10.31
C PRO A 106 -11.18 23.95 10.39
N ASN A 107 -10.31 23.66 11.36
CA ASN A 107 -9.10 24.44 11.64
C ASN A 107 -7.89 24.01 10.80
N VAL A 108 -8.03 23.10 9.82
CA VAL A 108 -6.90 22.67 8.98
C VAL A 108 -6.20 23.84 8.28
N GLY A 109 -6.95 24.85 7.83
CA GLY A 109 -6.38 26.04 7.20
C GLY A 109 -5.51 26.88 8.14
N GLU A 110 -5.91 27.02 9.41
CA GLU A 110 -5.14 27.71 10.45
C GLU A 110 -3.81 26.97 10.72
N ARG A 111 -3.86 25.64 10.87
CA ARG A 111 -2.66 24.83 11.11
C ARG A 111 -1.69 24.84 9.93
N LEU A 112 -2.20 24.80 8.71
CA LEU A 112 -1.40 24.97 7.49
C LEU A 112 -0.79 26.38 7.39
N SER A 113 -1.53 27.42 7.79
CA SER A 113 -1.01 28.81 7.83
C SER A 113 0.11 28.97 8.84
N ALA A 114 0.04 28.29 9.98
CA ALA A 114 1.11 28.30 10.98
C ALA A 114 2.38 27.57 10.49
N PHE A 115 2.24 26.47 9.76
CA PHE A 115 3.38 25.72 9.20
C PHE A 115 3.99 26.38 7.96
N GLN A 116 3.18 27.12 7.16
CA GLN A 116 3.57 27.77 5.91
C GLN A 116 4.23 26.83 4.88
N PRO A 117 3.56 25.73 4.46
CA PRO A 117 4.12 24.79 3.50
C PRO A 117 4.27 25.42 2.11
N ASP A 118 5.30 25.00 1.37
CA ASP A 118 5.46 25.31 -0.06
C ASP A 118 4.49 24.48 -0.91
N ALA A 119 4.25 23.24 -0.49
CA ALA A 119 3.28 22.35 -1.11
C ALA A 119 2.45 21.60 -0.07
N VAL A 120 1.24 21.19 -0.48
CA VAL A 120 0.34 20.39 0.33
C VAL A 120 0.02 19.09 -0.42
N TRP A 121 0.26 17.95 0.21
CA TRP A 121 -0.19 16.65 -0.26
C TRP A 121 -1.60 16.39 0.27
N VAL A 122 -2.58 16.35 -0.63
CA VAL A 122 -3.98 16.01 -0.33
C VAL A 122 -4.18 14.53 -0.59
N HIS A 123 -4.49 13.77 0.48
CA HIS A 123 -4.73 12.33 0.39
C HIS A 123 -6.21 12.04 0.18
N GLY A 124 -6.59 11.70 -1.05
CA GLY A 124 -7.96 11.42 -1.44
C GLY A 124 -8.88 12.64 -1.49
N TYR A 125 -10.06 12.46 -2.02
CA TYR A 125 -11.15 13.45 -2.08
C TYR A 125 -12.36 13.05 -1.21
N GLY A 126 -12.26 11.93 -0.52
CA GLY A 126 -13.36 11.31 0.24
C GLY A 126 -13.71 12.01 1.54
N HIS A 127 -12.99 13.06 1.94
CA HIS A 127 -13.17 13.72 3.24
C HIS A 127 -13.37 15.22 3.08
N ARG A 128 -14.17 15.84 3.95
CA ARG A 128 -14.40 17.27 3.95
C ARG A 128 -13.10 18.05 4.21
N THR A 129 -12.23 17.53 5.06
CA THR A 129 -10.91 18.11 5.33
C THR A 129 -10.06 18.20 4.06
N SER A 130 -10.07 17.22 3.16
CA SER A 130 -9.37 17.29 1.87
C SER A 130 -9.81 18.48 1.01
N TRP A 131 -11.12 18.77 0.98
CA TRP A 131 -11.67 19.92 0.26
C TRP A 131 -11.30 21.26 0.90
N ARG A 132 -11.28 21.32 2.24
CA ARG A 132 -10.80 22.51 2.99
C ARG A 132 -9.32 22.75 2.72
N THR A 133 -8.51 21.72 2.75
CA THR A 133 -7.08 21.75 2.42
C THR A 133 -6.84 22.25 1.00
N LEU A 134 -7.54 21.70 0.02
CA LEU A 134 -7.45 22.13 -1.37
C LEU A 134 -7.85 23.60 -1.54
N LYS A 135 -8.95 24.04 -0.89
CA LYS A 135 -9.38 25.43 -0.91
C LYS A 135 -8.31 26.34 -0.31
N TRP A 136 -7.77 26.01 0.86
CA TRP A 136 -6.73 26.77 1.52
C TRP A 136 -5.47 26.91 0.63
N ALA A 137 -4.97 25.79 0.09
CA ALA A 137 -3.79 25.76 -0.76
C ALA A 137 -3.94 26.66 -2.00
N ASN A 138 -5.07 26.58 -2.67
CA ASN A 138 -5.36 27.44 -3.85
C ASN A 138 -5.46 28.93 -3.47
N THR A 139 -6.11 29.27 -2.33
CA THR A 139 -6.21 30.65 -1.84
C THR A 139 -4.83 31.23 -1.53
N HIS A 140 -3.92 30.42 -0.96
CA HIS A 140 -2.56 30.84 -0.60
C HIS A 140 -1.52 30.56 -1.69
N ARG A 141 -1.96 30.16 -2.90
CA ARG A 141 -1.10 29.85 -4.06
C ARG A 141 -0.01 28.82 -3.74
N ARG A 142 -0.36 27.81 -2.93
CA ARG A 142 0.53 26.70 -2.60
C ARG A 142 0.32 25.54 -3.57
N ARG A 143 1.42 24.89 -3.94
CA ARG A 143 1.36 23.72 -4.84
C ARG A 143 0.55 22.58 -4.19
N VAL A 144 -0.30 21.93 -4.97
CA VAL A 144 -1.12 20.81 -4.53
C VAL A 144 -0.64 19.51 -5.19
N LEU A 145 -0.13 18.59 -4.38
CA LEU A 145 0.14 17.21 -4.75
C LEU A 145 -1.07 16.37 -4.36
N TYR A 146 -1.64 15.66 -5.29
CA TYR A 146 -2.79 14.81 -5.05
C TYR A 146 -2.39 13.34 -5.11
N PHE A 147 -2.85 12.55 -4.14
CA PHE A 147 -2.71 11.10 -4.10
C PHE A 147 -4.06 10.44 -3.84
N GLY A 148 -4.34 9.33 -4.50
CA GLY A 148 -5.51 8.49 -4.25
C GLY A 148 -5.42 7.19 -5.05
N ASP A 149 -6.00 6.14 -4.53
CA ASP A 149 -5.95 4.77 -5.04
C ASP A 149 -7.09 4.39 -5.97
N SER A 150 -7.92 5.33 -6.40
CA SER A 150 -9.12 5.05 -7.19
C SER A 150 -8.80 4.45 -8.56
N GLU A 151 -9.70 3.58 -9.03
CA GLU A 151 -9.68 2.88 -10.32
C GLU A 151 -11.08 2.87 -10.98
N LEU A 152 -11.22 2.30 -12.19
CA LEU A 152 -12.49 2.20 -12.93
C LEU A 152 -13.07 0.78 -13.04
N LEU A 153 -12.36 -0.25 -12.56
CA LEU A 153 -12.72 -1.67 -12.74
C LEU A 153 -13.98 -2.06 -11.96
N ALA A 154 -14.14 -1.52 -10.74
CA ALA A 154 -15.28 -1.87 -9.89
C ALA A 154 -16.60 -1.31 -10.46
N PRO A 155 -17.67 -2.12 -10.47
CA PRO A 155 -19.00 -1.67 -10.85
C PRO A 155 -19.45 -0.51 -9.97
N ARG A 156 -20.02 0.53 -10.58
CA ARG A 156 -20.51 1.72 -9.85
C ARG A 156 -21.90 2.08 -10.36
N GLY A 157 -22.79 2.43 -9.43
CA GLY A 157 -24.13 2.91 -9.76
C GLY A 157 -24.08 4.18 -10.63
N TRP A 158 -25.00 4.31 -11.59
CA TRP A 158 -25.03 5.40 -12.55
C TRP A 158 -25.10 6.80 -11.90
N LYS A 159 -25.84 6.95 -10.78
CA LYS A 159 -25.94 8.22 -10.02
C LYS A 159 -24.58 8.66 -9.48
N SER A 160 -23.81 7.72 -8.88
CA SER A 160 -22.47 8.00 -8.39
C SER A 160 -21.50 8.36 -9.52
N ARG A 161 -21.63 7.68 -10.69
CA ARG A 161 -20.82 7.98 -11.90
C ARG A 161 -21.09 9.38 -12.41
N LEU A 162 -22.37 9.77 -12.50
CA LEU A 162 -22.78 11.10 -12.96
C LEU A 162 -22.26 12.19 -12.00
N LEU A 163 -22.47 12.03 -10.68
CA LEU A 163 -21.98 12.98 -9.68
C LEU A 163 -20.46 13.14 -9.75
N LYS A 164 -19.72 12.05 -9.79
CA LYS A 164 -18.25 12.09 -9.91
C LYS A 164 -17.80 12.77 -11.22
N ARG A 165 -18.52 12.54 -12.33
CA ARG A 165 -18.19 13.14 -13.62
C ARG A 165 -18.37 14.66 -13.62
N LEU A 166 -19.26 15.20 -12.78
CA LEU A 166 -19.45 16.63 -12.61
C LEU A 166 -18.47 17.25 -11.60
N VAL A 167 -18.20 16.54 -10.51
CA VAL A 167 -17.46 17.08 -9.36
C VAL A 167 -15.94 16.89 -9.50
N LEU A 168 -15.48 15.69 -9.89
CA LEU A 168 -14.05 15.37 -9.86
C LEU A 168 -13.22 16.17 -10.86
N PRO A 169 -13.65 16.47 -12.09
CA PRO A 169 -12.86 17.34 -12.97
C PRO A 169 -12.60 18.72 -12.37
N ARG A 170 -13.58 19.27 -11.63
CA ARG A 170 -13.41 20.56 -10.92
C ARG A 170 -12.48 20.47 -9.71
N PHE A 171 -12.50 19.35 -9.02
CA PHE A 171 -11.54 19.10 -7.92
C PHE A 171 -10.12 18.93 -8.48
N PHE A 172 -9.96 18.07 -9.49
CA PHE A 172 -8.64 17.74 -10.05
C PHE A 172 -8.01 18.88 -10.85
N SER A 173 -8.81 19.77 -11.46
CA SER A 173 -8.27 20.97 -12.11
C SER A 173 -7.50 21.90 -11.17
N ARG A 174 -7.80 21.83 -9.88
CA ARG A 174 -7.16 22.60 -8.82
C ARG A 174 -5.93 21.95 -8.20
N CYS A 175 -5.53 20.75 -8.71
CA CYS A 175 -4.33 20.04 -8.29
C CYS A 175 -3.23 20.23 -9.34
N ASP A 176 -1.99 20.42 -8.88
CA ASP A 176 -0.84 20.70 -9.75
C ASP A 176 -0.17 19.43 -10.22
N ARG A 177 0.00 18.43 -9.35
CA ARG A 177 0.62 17.14 -9.62
C ARG A 177 -0.18 16.00 -9.01
N PHE A 178 -0.13 14.85 -9.66
CA PHE A 178 -0.79 13.60 -9.25
C PHE A 178 0.28 12.54 -9.03
N LEU A 179 0.41 12.07 -7.79
CA LEU A 179 1.26 10.93 -7.45
C LEU A 179 0.47 9.67 -7.77
N THR A 180 0.84 8.99 -8.87
CA THR A 180 0.10 7.83 -9.38
C THR A 180 0.75 6.53 -8.94
N ILE A 181 -0.03 5.44 -8.88
CA ILE A 181 0.42 4.17 -8.31
C ILE A 181 0.35 2.99 -9.29
N GLY A 182 -0.29 3.16 -10.45
CA GLY A 182 -0.44 2.05 -11.40
C GLY A 182 -1.26 2.44 -12.63
N ASP A 183 -1.36 1.53 -13.57
CA ASP A 183 -2.00 1.72 -14.88
C ASP A 183 -3.50 2.06 -14.77
N ASN A 184 -4.21 1.30 -13.93
CA ASN A 184 -5.64 1.51 -13.69
C ASN A 184 -5.91 2.81 -12.94
N ASN A 185 -5.01 3.20 -12.04
CA ASN A 185 -5.09 4.47 -11.33
C ASN A 185 -4.87 5.66 -12.28
N GLU A 186 -3.89 5.60 -13.16
CA GLU A 186 -3.69 6.64 -14.18
C GLU A 186 -4.85 6.72 -15.16
N SER A 187 -5.41 5.57 -15.57
CA SER A 187 -6.60 5.51 -16.41
C SER A 187 -7.81 6.20 -15.75
N TYR A 188 -7.95 6.05 -14.43
CA TYR A 188 -8.96 6.77 -13.65
C TYR A 188 -8.76 8.29 -13.74
N TYR A 189 -7.57 8.80 -13.57
CA TYR A 189 -7.32 10.25 -13.66
C TYR A 189 -7.55 10.78 -15.07
N ARG A 190 -7.08 10.06 -16.11
CA ARG A 190 -7.34 10.42 -17.52
C ARG A 190 -8.84 10.47 -17.82
N TYR A 191 -9.63 9.52 -17.31
CA TYR A 191 -11.08 9.53 -17.44
C TYR A 191 -11.72 10.80 -16.86
N TYR A 192 -11.19 11.32 -15.76
CA TYR A 192 -11.62 12.59 -15.16
C TYR A 192 -10.83 13.81 -15.64
N ARG A 193 -10.26 13.74 -16.85
CA ARG A 193 -9.62 14.85 -17.57
C ARG A 193 -8.32 15.37 -16.96
N VAL A 194 -7.61 14.58 -16.19
CA VAL A 194 -6.26 14.93 -15.76
C VAL A 194 -5.29 14.67 -16.90
N SER A 195 -4.51 15.68 -17.25
CA SER A 195 -3.49 15.57 -18.29
C SER A 195 -2.28 14.75 -17.84
N GLY A 196 -1.70 13.95 -18.77
CA GLY A 196 -0.56 13.06 -18.47
C GLY A 196 0.66 13.76 -17.89
N HIS A 197 0.96 15.00 -18.33
CA HIS A 197 2.11 15.78 -17.82
C HIS A 197 1.98 16.19 -16.34
N LYS A 198 0.77 16.10 -15.77
CA LYS A 198 0.56 16.31 -14.34
C LYS A 198 0.78 15.05 -13.50
N MET A 199 0.83 13.87 -14.11
CA MET A 199 1.00 12.59 -13.43
C MET A 199 2.47 12.27 -13.25
N ILE A 200 2.84 11.86 -12.06
CA ILE A 200 4.18 11.38 -11.72
C ILE A 200 4.00 9.99 -11.13
N ARG A 201 4.52 8.98 -11.82
CA ARG A 201 4.43 7.58 -11.39
C ARG A 201 5.31 7.38 -10.16
N GLY A 202 4.69 7.02 -9.07
CA GLY A 202 5.30 6.51 -7.86
C GLY A 202 4.95 5.03 -7.66
N SER A 203 4.73 4.66 -6.41
CA SER A 203 4.27 3.33 -5.99
C SER A 203 3.17 3.47 -4.93
N PHE A 204 2.37 2.42 -4.72
CA PHE A 204 1.62 2.31 -3.47
C PHE A 204 2.59 1.76 -2.43
N PRO A 205 3.01 2.56 -1.43
CA PRO A 205 4.25 2.29 -0.69
C PRO A 205 4.16 1.02 0.16
N VAL A 206 5.13 0.12 -0.04
CA VAL A 206 5.37 -1.04 0.81
C VAL A 206 6.83 -1.03 1.23
N ASP A 207 7.10 -1.31 2.49
CA ASP A 207 8.45 -1.46 3.03
C ASP A 207 9.03 -2.81 2.60
N ILE A 208 9.48 -2.89 1.36
CA ILE A 208 10.03 -4.12 0.75
C ILE A 208 11.26 -4.61 1.51
N ALA A 209 12.09 -3.69 1.98
CA ALA A 209 13.30 -4.03 2.74
C ALA A 209 12.94 -4.81 4.02
N ARG A 210 11.91 -4.40 4.76
CA ARG A 210 11.42 -5.10 5.94
C ARG A 210 10.94 -6.52 5.63
N PHE A 211 10.14 -6.69 4.56
CA PHE A 211 9.65 -8.02 4.16
C PHE A 211 10.79 -8.95 3.78
N ARG A 212 11.77 -8.48 3.01
CA ARG A 212 12.94 -9.27 2.61
C ARG A 212 13.83 -9.63 3.79
N ALA A 213 14.21 -8.65 4.62
CA ALA A 213 15.07 -8.88 5.79
C ALA A 213 14.46 -9.90 6.77
N ALA A 214 13.13 -9.92 6.91
CA ALA A 214 12.46 -10.86 7.81
C ALA A 214 12.56 -12.34 7.38
N VAL A 215 12.90 -12.62 6.11
CA VAL A 215 12.98 -13.97 5.55
C VAL A 215 14.38 -14.32 4.99
N GLU A 216 15.27 -13.34 4.88
CA GLU A 216 16.59 -13.50 4.26
C GLU A 216 17.47 -14.55 4.96
N THR A 217 17.36 -14.65 6.28
CA THR A 217 18.12 -15.60 7.10
C THR A 217 17.45 -16.95 7.28
N LEU A 218 16.20 -17.10 6.80
CA LEU A 218 15.43 -18.34 6.94
C LEU A 218 15.88 -19.39 5.91
N THR A 219 16.02 -20.62 6.38
CA THR A 219 16.44 -21.77 5.59
C THR A 219 15.25 -22.62 5.10
N ALA A 220 15.51 -23.57 4.21
CA ALA A 220 14.50 -24.54 3.82
C ALA A 220 13.98 -25.37 5.02
N ALA A 221 14.84 -25.68 5.99
CA ALA A 221 14.44 -26.38 7.22
C ALA A 221 13.48 -25.52 8.06
N ASP A 222 13.73 -24.22 8.17
CA ASP A 222 12.82 -23.29 8.87
C ASP A 222 11.46 -23.23 8.17
N ARG A 223 11.42 -23.24 6.83
CA ARG A 223 10.17 -23.29 6.06
C ARG A 223 9.37 -24.55 6.37
N VAL A 224 10.02 -25.71 6.39
CA VAL A 224 9.40 -26.99 6.77
C VAL A 224 8.83 -26.93 8.17
N ALA A 225 9.61 -26.50 9.15
CA ALA A 225 9.19 -26.40 10.54
C ALA A 225 8.01 -25.45 10.74
N LEU A 226 8.04 -24.29 10.08
CA LEU A 226 6.95 -23.31 10.13
C LEU A 226 5.68 -23.84 9.42
N ARG A 227 5.80 -24.50 8.27
CA ARG A 227 4.66 -25.14 7.59
C ARG A 227 3.99 -26.16 8.52
N GLN A 228 4.77 -27.05 9.14
CA GLN A 228 4.25 -28.05 10.09
C GLN A 228 3.60 -27.40 11.31
N HIS A 229 4.20 -26.35 11.87
CA HIS A 229 3.61 -25.60 12.98
C HIS A 229 2.19 -25.06 12.67
N TYR A 230 1.97 -24.60 11.45
CA TYR A 230 0.66 -24.13 11.00
C TYR A 230 -0.25 -25.21 10.42
N GLY A 231 0.15 -26.48 10.42
CA GLY A 231 -0.67 -27.59 9.89
C GLY A 231 -0.61 -27.72 8.37
N LEU A 232 0.39 -27.13 7.73
CA LEU A 232 0.67 -27.31 6.31
C LEU A 232 1.60 -28.51 6.09
N CYS A 233 1.35 -29.29 5.04
CA CYS A 233 2.29 -30.32 4.62
C CYS A 233 3.58 -29.65 4.07
N PRO A 234 4.78 -30.18 4.40
CA PRO A 234 6.05 -29.61 3.95
C PRO A 234 6.15 -29.41 2.44
N ASP A 235 5.68 -30.39 1.67
CA ASP A 235 5.79 -30.44 0.22
C ASP A 235 4.53 -29.95 -0.51
N ALA A 236 3.50 -29.49 0.22
CA ALA A 236 2.28 -28.98 -0.38
C ALA A 236 2.52 -27.74 -1.24
N PHE A 237 1.76 -27.63 -2.34
CA PHE A 237 1.61 -26.36 -3.04
C PHE A 237 0.65 -25.47 -2.25
N VAL A 238 1.15 -24.38 -1.69
CA VAL A 238 0.41 -23.53 -0.76
C VAL A 238 -0.10 -22.26 -1.44
N VAL A 239 -1.42 -22.13 -1.50
CA VAL A 239 -2.13 -20.94 -2.00
C VAL A 239 -2.48 -20.04 -0.83
N LEU A 240 -2.00 -18.80 -0.82
CA LEU A 240 -2.31 -17.81 0.20
C LEU A 240 -3.57 -17.01 -0.15
N PHE A 241 -4.36 -16.68 0.86
CA PHE A 241 -5.30 -15.57 0.85
C PHE A 241 -4.85 -14.59 1.95
N LEU A 242 -4.81 -13.30 1.64
CA LEU A 242 -4.47 -12.25 2.62
C LEU A 242 -5.48 -11.11 2.53
N GLY A 243 -6.18 -10.87 3.63
CA GLY A 243 -7.08 -9.72 3.74
C GLY A 243 -8.27 -9.91 4.67
N LYS A 244 -9.10 -8.88 4.71
CA LYS A 244 -10.37 -8.91 5.46
C LYS A 244 -11.32 -9.96 4.87
N MET A 245 -11.93 -10.78 5.71
CA MET A 245 -12.95 -11.75 5.26
C MET A 245 -14.31 -11.05 5.14
N ILE A 246 -14.48 -10.31 4.05
CA ILE A 246 -15.70 -9.53 3.69
C ILE A 246 -16.13 -9.86 2.26
N ASP A 247 -17.39 -9.57 1.92
CA ASP A 247 -17.98 -9.94 0.62
C ASP A 247 -17.16 -9.50 -0.59
N ILE A 248 -16.68 -8.26 -0.60
CA ILE A 248 -15.90 -7.73 -1.73
C ILE A 248 -14.52 -8.40 -1.91
N LYS A 249 -14.03 -9.15 -0.93
CA LYS A 249 -12.77 -9.93 -1.01
C LYS A 249 -13.00 -11.38 -1.42
N ARG A 250 -14.27 -11.87 -1.41
CA ARG A 250 -14.70 -13.18 -1.91
C ARG A 250 -13.89 -14.36 -1.36
N PRO A 251 -13.68 -14.48 -0.02
CA PRO A 251 -12.85 -15.54 0.55
C PRO A 251 -13.39 -16.94 0.25
N LEU A 252 -14.71 -17.12 0.08
CA LEU A 252 -15.33 -18.41 -0.23
C LEU A 252 -14.95 -18.95 -1.62
N ASP A 253 -14.55 -18.10 -2.56
CA ASP A 253 -14.14 -18.53 -3.89
C ASP A 253 -12.86 -19.38 -3.83
N LEU A 254 -11.92 -19.05 -2.95
CA LEU A 254 -10.72 -19.87 -2.75
C LEU A 254 -11.07 -21.23 -2.15
N VAL A 255 -11.95 -21.29 -1.13
CA VAL A 255 -12.38 -22.57 -0.53
C VAL A 255 -13.00 -23.49 -1.59
N ARG A 256 -13.87 -22.94 -2.45
CA ARG A 256 -14.52 -23.68 -3.54
C ARG A 256 -13.52 -24.13 -4.61
N ALA A 257 -12.53 -23.32 -4.92
CA ALA A 257 -11.46 -23.68 -5.87
C ALA A 257 -10.61 -24.84 -5.33
N ILE A 258 -10.23 -24.81 -4.04
CA ILE A 258 -9.50 -25.92 -3.39
C ILE A 258 -10.32 -27.22 -3.40
N ASP A 259 -11.64 -27.11 -3.15
CA ASP A 259 -12.52 -28.28 -3.21
C ASP A 259 -12.54 -28.93 -4.61
N GLN A 260 -12.60 -28.13 -5.67
CA GLN A 260 -12.52 -28.64 -7.05
C GLN A 260 -11.20 -29.34 -7.40
N LEU A 261 -10.13 -28.94 -6.74
CA LEU A 261 -8.79 -29.50 -6.97
C LEU A 261 -8.53 -30.79 -6.18
N ARG A 262 -9.39 -31.15 -5.24
CA ARG A 262 -9.20 -32.24 -4.28
C ARG A 262 -8.74 -33.54 -4.88
N SER A 263 -9.36 -33.95 -5.99
CA SER A 263 -9.05 -35.27 -6.65
C SER A 263 -7.89 -35.19 -7.62
N ARG A 264 -7.62 -34.00 -8.21
CA ARG A 264 -6.59 -33.81 -9.23
C ARG A 264 -5.24 -33.43 -8.66
N LEU A 265 -5.26 -32.66 -7.59
CA LEU A 265 -4.06 -32.12 -6.89
C LEU A 265 -4.21 -32.37 -5.37
N PRO A 266 -3.94 -33.61 -4.90
CA PRO A 266 -4.10 -33.95 -3.50
C PRO A 266 -3.19 -33.16 -2.55
N ASP A 267 -2.09 -32.62 -3.05
CA ASP A 267 -1.08 -31.90 -2.27
C ASP A 267 -1.27 -30.36 -2.30
N VAL A 268 -2.39 -29.86 -2.85
CA VAL A 268 -2.70 -28.42 -2.79
C VAL A 268 -3.39 -28.06 -1.49
N GLN A 269 -2.85 -27.08 -0.78
CA GLN A 269 -3.43 -26.50 0.44
C GLN A 269 -3.62 -24.99 0.29
N ALA A 270 -4.56 -24.41 1.03
CA ALA A 270 -4.73 -22.97 1.16
C ALA A 270 -4.44 -22.54 2.60
N MET A 271 -3.79 -21.38 2.75
CA MET A 271 -3.62 -20.69 4.04
C MET A 271 -4.26 -19.33 3.95
N MET A 272 -5.32 -19.10 4.75
CA MET A 272 -6.13 -17.89 4.67
C MET A 272 -5.84 -16.98 5.87
N LEU A 273 -5.05 -15.93 5.63
CA LEU A 273 -4.57 -14.97 6.61
C LEU A 273 -5.54 -13.77 6.70
N GLY A 274 -6.19 -13.62 7.84
CA GLY A 274 -7.10 -12.51 8.09
C GLY A 274 -8.31 -12.92 8.90
N SER A 275 -9.19 -11.97 9.16
CA SER A 275 -10.46 -12.14 9.86
C SER A 275 -11.52 -11.22 9.28
N GLY A 276 -12.76 -11.35 9.72
CA GLY A 276 -13.85 -10.48 9.31
C GLY A 276 -15.23 -11.11 9.47
N PRO A 277 -16.28 -10.39 9.12
CA PRO A 277 -17.67 -10.86 9.23
C PRO A 277 -17.95 -12.21 8.55
N LEU A 278 -17.22 -12.57 7.51
CA LEU A 278 -17.38 -13.85 6.81
C LEU A 278 -16.50 -14.99 7.38
N GLU A 279 -15.75 -14.77 8.48
CA GLU A 279 -14.85 -15.81 9.00
C GLU A 279 -15.63 -17.08 9.42
N SER A 280 -16.77 -16.95 10.09
CA SER A 280 -17.62 -18.10 10.44
C SER A 280 -18.13 -18.82 9.19
N ALA A 281 -18.63 -18.08 8.20
CA ALA A 281 -19.12 -18.67 6.96
C ALA A 281 -18.01 -19.42 6.17
N VAL A 282 -16.77 -18.92 6.24
CA VAL A 282 -15.60 -19.62 5.65
C VAL A 282 -15.31 -20.91 6.40
N ARG A 283 -15.33 -20.90 7.75
CA ARG A 283 -15.14 -22.10 8.59
C ARG A 283 -16.22 -23.14 8.34
N ASP A 284 -17.47 -22.72 8.27
CA ASP A 284 -18.63 -23.59 7.99
C ASP A 284 -18.53 -24.23 6.60
N GLU A 285 -18.08 -23.47 5.57
CA GLU A 285 -17.90 -23.99 4.22
C GLU A 285 -16.73 -24.99 4.15
N VAL A 286 -15.64 -24.73 4.88
CA VAL A 286 -14.50 -25.68 5.02
C VAL A 286 -14.95 -26.98 5.70
N GLU A 287 -15.73 -26.89 6.76
CA GLU A 287 -16.26 -28.05 7.47
C GLU A 287 -17.24 -28.86 6.62
N LYS A 288 -18.23 -28.19 6.02
CA LYS A 288 -19.23 -28.81 5.13
C LYS A 288 -18.60 -29.57 3.96
N ARG A 289 -17.45 -29.11 3.45
CA ARG A 289 -16.72 -29.75 2.34
C ARG A 289 -15.65 -30.74 2.79
N ASN A 290 -15.47 -30.95 4.10
CA ASN A 290 -14.41 -31.79 4.67
C ASN A 290 -13.02 -31.37 4.18
N LEU A 291 -12.69 -30.06 4.33
CA LEU A 291 -11.42 -29.48 3.85
C LEU A 291 -10.52 -29.00 5.01
N LYS A 292 -10.74 -29.45 6.27
CA LYS A 292 -9.98 -28.98 7.45
C LYS A 292 -8.47 -29.24 7.35
N ASP A 293 -8.07 -30.27 6.65
CA ASP A 293 -6.68 -30.64 6.34
C ASP A 293 -6.09 -29.91 5.13
N ARG A 294 -6.91 -29.16 4.39
CA ARG A 294 -6.52 -28.46 3.16
C ARG A 294 -6.64 -26.95 3.22
N VAL A 295 -7.50 -26.43 4.08
CA VAL A 295 -7.73 -24.99 4.24
C VAL A 295 -7.43 -24.62 5.68
N ILE A 296 -6.27 -24.01 5.85
CA ILE A 296 -5.76 -23.59 7.16
C ILE A 296 -6.17 -22.15 7.41
N LEU A 297 -6.75 -21.89 8.59
CA LEU A 297 -7.31 -20.60 9.01
C LEU A 297 -6.61 -20.10 10.27
N PRO A 298 -5.41 -19.48 10.19
CA PRO A 298 -4.69 -18.97 11.36
C PRO A 298 -5.39 -17.78 12.04
N GLY A 299 -6.33 -17.13 11.33
CA GLY A 299 -7.03 -15.95 11.79
C GLY A 299 -6.28 -14.65 11.46
N PHE A 300 -6.50 -13.61 12.26
CA PHE A 300 -5.84 -12.32 12.09
C PHE A 300 -4.35 -12.41 12.42
N ILE A 301 -3.53 -11.92 11.51
CA ILE A 301 -2.07 -11.82 11.66
C ILE A 301 -1.66 -10.36 11.63
N ASN A 302 -0.82 -9.96 12.57
CA ASN A 302 -0.31 -8.59 12.61
C ASN A 302 0.95 -8.43 11.75
N GLN A 303 1.41 -7.21 11.58
CA GLN A 303 2.43 -6.83 10.59
C GLN A 303 3.82 -7.43 10.86
N SER A 304 4.18 -7.67 12.12
CA SER A 304 5.49 -8.25 12.48
C SER A 304 5.66 -9.69 11.98
N GLU A 305 4.60 -10.50 12.01
CA GLU A 305 4.64 -11.90 11.60
C GLU A 305 4.33 -12.11 10.11
N MET A 306 3.69 -11.14 9.47
CA MET A 306 3.20 -11.24 8.11
C MET A 306 4.26 -11.71 7.10
N PRO A 307 5.50 -11.20 7.09
CA PRO A 307 6.51 -11.62 6.11
C PRO A 307 6.80 -13.13 6.16
N ARG A 308 6.91 -13.70 7.36
CA ARG A 308 7.22 -15.14 7.56
C ARG A 308 6.06 -16.01 7.08
N LEU A 309 4.82 -15.60 7.32
CA LEU A 309 3.64 -16.36 6.86
C LEU A 309 3.46 -16.30 5.36
N LEU A 310 3.69 -15.13 4.74
CA LEU A 310 3.68 -15.02 3.28
C LEU A 310 4.78 -15.86 2.62
N TRP A 311 5.93 -16.02 3.27
CA TRP A 311 7.03 -16.85 2.76
C TRP A 311 6.71 -18.34 2.73
N LEU A 312 5.70 -18.81 3.49
CA LEU A 312 5.23 -20.22 3.44
C LEU A 312 4.47 -20.54 2.16
N GLY A 313 3.94 -19.53 1.46
CA GLY A 313 3.16 -19.70 0.25
C GLY A 313 4.02 -19.93 -1.01
N ASP A 314 3.37 -20.39 -2.05
CA ASP A 314 3.89 -20.53 -3.41
C ASP A 314 3.22 -19.48 -4.33
N CYS A 315 1.95 -19.18 -4.10
CA CYS A 315 1.25 -18.09 -4.75
C CYS A 315 0.23 -17.42 -3.82
N LEU A 316 -0.11 -16.16 -4.13
CA LEU A 316 -1.20 -15.40 -3.52
C LEU A 316 -2.40 -15.39 -4.46
N ALA A 317 -3.60 -15.76 -3.96
CA ALA A 317 -4.87 -15.63 -4.66
C ALA A 317 -5.62 -14.37 -4.19
N MET A 318 -5.80 -13.39 -5.09
CA MET A 318 -6.60 -12.19 -4.88
C MET A 318 -7.95 -12.33 -5.57
N CYS A 319 -8.97 -12.80 -4.81
CA CYS A 319 -10.31 -13.09 -5.34
C CYS A 319 -11.23 -11.86 -5.42
N SER A 320 -10.72 -10.68 -5.09
CA SER A 320 -11.50 -9.47 -4.86
C SER A 320 -12.39 -9.05 -6.03
N GLU A 321 -13.63 -8.68 -5.74
CA GLU A 321 -14.54 -7.99 -6.66
C GLU A 321 -14.22 -6.50 -6.79
N LYS A 322 -13.60 -5.96 -5.74
CA LYS A 322 -13.15 -4.57 -5.70
C LYS A 322 -11.93 -4.44 -4.83
N ASP A 323 -10.82 -4.11 -5.45
CA ASP A 323 -9.57 -3.81 -4.77
C ASP A 323 -8.72 -2.88 -5.64
N PRO A 324 -8.70 -1.58 -5.35
CA PRO A 324 -8.02 -0.60 -6.20
C PRO A 324 -6.52 -0.87 -6.37
N HIS A 325 -5.84 -1.20 -5.26
CA HIS A 325 -4.42 -1.54 -5.27
C HIS A 325 -4.06 -2.30 -3.99
N PRO A 326 -4.29 -3.63 -3.95
CA PRO A 326 -4.05 -4.42 -2.76
C PRO A 326 -2.56 -4.52 -2.41
N LEU A 327 -2.19 -4.02 -1.24
CA LEU A 327 -0.83 -4.13 -0.71
C LEU A 327 -0.39 -5.58 -0.54
N ALA A 328 -1.35 -6.47 -0.21
CA ALA A 328 -1.14 -7.91 -0.10
C ALA A 328 -0.40 -8.50 -1.31
N VAL A 329 -0.66 -7.99 -2.52
CA VAL A 329 0.05 -8.43 -3.74
C VAL A 329 1.52 -8.06 -3.65
N THR A 330 1.85 -6.80 -3.37
CA THR A 330 3.24 -6.35 -3.29
C THR A 330 3.98 -6.98 -2.10
N GLU A 331 3.29 -7.15 -0.96
CA GLU A 331 3.83 -7.83 0.24
C GLU A 331 4.17 -9.31 -0.06
N ALA A 332 3.28 -10.04 -0.71
CA ALA A 332 3.53 -11.43 -1.12
C ALA A 332 4.63 -11.54 -2.18
N MET A 333 4.64 -10.63 -3.16
CA MET A 333 5.70 -10.55 -4.17
C MET A 333 7.09 -10.31 -3.55
N ALA A 334 7.17 -9.50 -2.49
CA ALA A 334 8.43 -9.17 -1.82
C ALA A 334 9.15 -10.41 -1.26
N VAL A 335 8.39 -11.43 -0.88
CA VAL A 335 8.91 -12.72 -0.37
C VAL A 335 8.85 -13.85 -1.40
N GLY A 336 8.57 -13.53 -2.68
CA GLY A 336 8.68 -14.45 -3.80
C GLY A 336 7.45 -15.30 -4.10
N ASN A 337 6.23 -14.82 -3.80
CA ASN A 337 5.03 -15.49 -4.24
C ASN A 337 4.68 -15.11 -5.69
N ALA A 338 4.22 -16.10 -6.50
CA ALA A 338 3.48 -15.84 -7.72
C ALA A 338 2.09 -15.24 -7.36
N VAL A 339 1.41 -14.64 -8.31
CA VAL A 339 0.09 -14.02 -8.08
C VAL A 339 -0.97 -14.66 -8.98
N ILE A 340 -2.15 -14.90 -8.42
CA ILE A 340 -3.38 -15.17 -9.16
C ILE A 340 -4.36 -14.10 -8.76
N ALA A 341 -4.94 -13.37 -9.70
CA ALA A 341 -5.83 -12.25 -9.41
C ALA A 341 -7.10 -12.29 -10.25
N SER A 342 -8.20 -11.83 -9.67
CA SER A 342 -9.40 -11.57 -10.47
C SER A 342 -9.16 -10.37 -11.42
N ASP A 343 -9.94 -10.27 -12.48
CA ASP A 343 -9.94 -9.15 -13.43
C ASP A 343 -10.44 -7.82 -12.83
N ARG A 344 -10.71 -7.80 -11.51
CA ARG A 344 -11.15 -6.63 -10.72
C ARG A 344 -10.08 -6.08 -9.80
N VAL A 345 -8.88 -6.64 -9.82
CA VAL A 345 -7.73 -6.21 -9.00
C VAL A 345 -6.97 -5.10 -9.72
N GLY A 346 -6.93 -3.93 -9.12
CA GLY A 346 -6.47 -2.70 -9.78
C GLY A 346 -4.95 -2.54 -9.92
N CYS A 347 -4.14 -3.35 -9.22
CA CYS A 347 -2.67 -3.38 -9.40
C CYS A 347 -2.22 -4.34 -10.52
N VAL A 348 -3.15 -4.84 -11.34
CA VAL A 348 -2.85 -5.68 -12.51
C VAL A 348 -2.79 -4.81 -13.75
N GLY A 349 -1.64 -4.80 -14.43
CA GLY A 349 -1.43 -3.98 -15.63
C GLY A 349 -0.08 -4.25 -16.29
N ALA A 350 0.10 -3.77 -17.52
CA ALA A 350 1.32 -4.00 -18.30
C ALA A 350 2.59 -3.37 -17.67
N THR A 351 2.43 -2.26 -16.92
CA THR A 351 3.53 -1.56 -16.25
C THR A 351 3.32 -1.47 -14.73
N ASP A 352 2.36 -2.23 -14.20
CA ASP A 352 1.98 -2.23 -12.79
C ASP A 352 2.80 -3.24 -11.95
N ALA A 353 2.44 -3.41 -10.68
CA ALA A 353 3.06 -4.38 -9.78
C ALA A 353 2.84 -5.82 -10.25
N ALA A 354 1.61 -6.18 -10.61
CA ALA A 354 1.27 -7.50 -11.13
C ALA A 354 1.09 -7.45 -12.66
N ARG A 355 1.97 -8.15 -13.41
CA ARG A 355 2.01 -8.11 -14.87
C ARG A 355 1.55 -9.43 -15.47
N PRO A 356 0.47 -9.45 -16.26
CA PRO A 356 -0.04 -10.67 -16.89
C PRO A 356 1.04 -11.41 -17.70
N GLY A 357 1.21 -12.74 -17.43
CA GLY A 357 2.21 -13.57 -18.08
C GLY A 357 3.67 -13.40 -17.61
N GLU A 358 3.94 -12.41 -16.73
CA GLU A 358 5.24 -12.23 -16.10
C GLU A 358 5.26 -12.79 -14.67
N ASN A 359 4.29 -12.39 -13.82
CA ASN A 359 4.18 -12.81 -12.42
C ASN A 359 2.74 -13.00 -11.93
N VAL A 360 1.72 -12.72 -12.77
CA VAL A 360 0.31 -12.90 -12.44
C VAL A 360 -0.44 -13.68 -13.51
N LEU A 361 -1.31 -14.59 -13.06
CA LEU A 361 -2.39 -15.19 -13.84
C LEU A 361 -3.70 -14.52 -13.48
N VAL A 362 -4.50 -14.19 -14.50
CA VAL A 362 -5.77 -13.46 -14.32
C VAL A 362 -6.94 -14.38 -14.64
N TYR A 363 -8.03 -14.27 -13.87
CA TYR A 363 -9.28 -14.99 -14.12
C TYR A 363 -10.50 -14.08 -13.91
N PRO A 364 -11.67 -14.39 -14.48
CA PRO A 364 -12.89 -13.61 -14.30
C PRO A 364 -13.37 -13.62 -12.84
N CYS A 365 -13.66 -12.44 -12.28
CA CYS A 365 -14.12 -12.33 -10.90
C CYS A 365 -15.39 -13.15 -10.66
N GLY A 366 -15.38 -13.97 -9.59
CA GLY A 366 -16.48 -14.86 -9.23
C GLY A 366 -16.44 -16.23 -9.89
N ASP A 367 -15.56 -16.44 -10.86
CA ASP A 367 -15.33 -17.74 -11.47
C ASP A 367 -14.31 -18.56 -10.64
N PHE A 368 -14.79 -19.22 -9.57
CA PHE A 368 -13.90 -20.06 -8.76
C PHE A 368 -13.37 -21.29 -9.52
N SER A 369 -14.00 -21.72 -10.62
CA SER A 369 -13.48 -22.75 -11.50
C SER A 369 -12.29 -22.25 -12.32
N GLY A 370 -12.37 -21.01 -12.83
CA GLY A 370 -11.24 -20.33 -13.45
C GLY A 370 -10.09 -20.12 -12.46
N LEU A 371 -10.39 -19.77 -11.19
CA LEU A 371 -9.38 -19.72 -10.14
C LEU A 371 -8.69 -21.08 -9.94
N ALA A 372 -9.47 -22.15 -9.84
CA ALA A 372 -8.93 -23.52 -9.71
C ALA A 372 -8.01 -23.87 -10.89
N GLN A 373 -8.39 -23.55 -12.12
CA GLN A 373 -7.55 -23.77 -13.31
C GLN A 373 -6.22 -23.00 -13.23
N GLN A 374 -6.22 -21.75 -12.76
CA GLN A 374 -4.96 -21.00 -12.62
C GLN A 374 -4.08 -21.55 -11.50
N ILE A 375 -4.65 -22.02 -10.38
CA ILE A 375 -3.93 -22.72 -9.33
C ILE A 375 -3.29 -24.00 -9.90
N GLU A 376 -4.05 -24.82 -10.62
CA GLU A 376 -3.57 -26.06 -11.25
C GLU A 376 -2.39 -25.78 -12.20
N ARG A 377 -2.47 -24.74 -13.02
CA ARG A 377 -1.38 -24.35 -13.94
C ARG A 377 -0.08 -24.03 -13.20
N LEU A 378 -0.14 -23.26 -12.10
CA LEU A 378 1.06 -22.96 -11.31
C LEU A 378 1.58 -24.18 -10.54
N ALA A 379 0.69 -25.02 -10.02
CA ALA A 379 1.06 -26.21 -9.25
C ALA A 379 1.70 -27.31 -10.11
N THR A 380 1.31 -27.41 -11.39
CA THR A 380 1.80 -28.46 -12.31
C THR A 380 2.96 -28.00 -13.21
N ASP A 381 3.17 -26.69 -13.38
CA ASP A 381 4.29 -26.14 -14.16
C ASP A 381 5.33 -25.46 -13.25
N SER A 382 6.28 -26.25 -12.77
CA SER A 382 7.35 -25.77 -11.88
C SER A 382 8.23 -24.68 -12.53
N LYS A 383 8.41 -24.71 -13.86
CA LYS A 383 9.19 -23.68 -14.58
C LYS A 383 8.45 -22.36 -14.61
N MET A 384 7.14 -22.38 -14.88
CA MET A 384 6.29 -21.19 -14.81
C MET A 384 6.28 -20.61 -13.39
N LEU A 385 6.06 -21.48 -12.38
CA LEU A 385 6.06 -21.05 -10.98
C LEU A 385 7.36 -20.33 -10.62
N GLN A 386 8.51 -20.96 -10.90
CA GLN A 386 9.81 -20.38 -10.59
C GLN A 386 10.05 -19.06 -11.34
N LYS A 387 9.69 -18.96 -12.61
CA LYS A 387 9.74 -17.72 -13.39
C LYS A 387 8.91 -16.63 -12.73
N PHE A 388 7.67 -16.93 -12.35
CA PHE A 388 6.76 -15.97 -11.75
C PHE A 388 7.24 -15.49 -10.36
N ARG A 389 7.74 -16.42 -9.55
CA ARG A 389 8.32 -16.11 -8.23
C ARG A 389 9.52 -15.17 -8.33
N THR A 390 10.47 -15.48 -9.22
CA THR A 390 11.64 -14.62 -9.47
C THR A 390 11.19 -13.24 -9.95
N ARG A 391 10.25 -13.20 -10.91
CA ARG A 391 9.76 -11.94 -11.46
C ARG A 391 8.98 -11.12 -10.43
N SER A 392 8.26 -11.76 -9.51
CA SER A 392 7.60 -11.08 -8.38
C SER A 392 8.62 -10.35 -7.50
N ILE A 393 9.73 -10.97 -7.14
CA ILE A 393 10.79 -10.33 -6.35
C ILE A 393 11.36 -9.09 -7.06
N GLU A 394 11.64 -9.19 -8.37
CA GLU A 394 12.14 -8.07 -9.17
C GLU A 394 11.13 -6.92 -9.22
N LEU A 395 9.88 -7.23 -9.52
CA LEU A 395 8.82 -6.22 -9.63
C LEU A 395 8.46 -5.60 -8.28
N ALA A 396 8.51 -6.35 -7.17
CA ALA A 396 8.30 -5.81 -5.84
C ALA A 396 9.29 -4.68 -5.53
N ALA A 397 10.56 -4.78 -5.96
CA ALA A 397 11.55 -3.73 -5.78
C ALA A 397 11.15 -2.40 -6.45
N THR A 398 10.33 -2.44 -7.49
CA THR A 398 9.80 -1.23 -8.16
C THR A 398 8.63 -0.60 -7.42
N GLN A 399 8.15 -1.22 -6.34
CA GLN A 399 7.03 -0.76 -5.52
C GLN A 399 7.48 -0.31 -4.12
N ASP A 400 8.78 -0.21 -3.88
CA ASP A 400 9.35 0.23 -2.60
C ASP A 400 8.98 1.68 -2.27
N THR A 401 9.02 2.04 -0.98
CA THR A 401 8.77 3.41 -0.49
C THR A 401 9.65 4.45 -1.19
N LEU A 402 10.90 4.10 -1.51
CA LEU A 402 11.84 5.00 -2.19
C LEU A 402 11.37 5.43 -3.59
N VAL A 403 10.56 4.63 -4.27
CA VAL A 403 9.97 5.01 -5.56
C VAL A 403 8.98 6.17 -5.37
N MET A 404 8.15 6.11 -4.33
CA MET A 404 7.24 7.21 -4.00
C MET A 404 8.01 8.43 -3.46
N VAL A 405 9.07 8.25 -2.67
CA VAL A 405 9.95 9.36 -2.25
C VAL A 405 10.46 10.13 -3.47
N LYS A 406 10.99 9.42 -4.48
CA LYS A 406 11.47 10.04 -5.73
C LYS A 406 10.36 10.80 -6.46
N ALA A 407 9.15 10.23 -6.52
CA ALA A 407 8.00 10.88 -7.13
C ALA A 407 7.62 12.19 -6.40
N VAL A 408 7.63 12.17 -5.07
CA VAL A 408 7.34 13.36 -4.24
C VAL A 408 8.41 14.44 -4.44
N LEU A 409 9.69 14.09 -4.40
CA LEU A 409 10.79 15.04 -4.60
C LEU A 409 10.73 15.66 -6.01
N SER A 410 10.45 14.86 -7.04
CA SER A 410 10.20 15.35 -8.39
C SER A 410 9.01 16.31 -8.45
N ALA A 411 7.89 15.98 -7.79
CA ALA A 411 6.71 16.85 -7.71
C ALA A 411 7.00 18.17 -6.99
N MET A 412 7.92 18.16 -6.03
CA MET A 412 8.40 19.33 -5.28
C MET A 412 9.52 20.10 -5.99
N GLU A 413 10.03 19.59 -7.13
CA GLU A 413 11.21 20.16 -7.83
C GLU A 413 12.43 20.24 -6.89
N ILE A 414 12.63 19.20 -6.10
CA ILE A 414 13.81 19.02 -5.25
C ILE A 414 14.73 18.04 -5.96
N SER A 415 15.99 18.43 -6.17
CA SER A 415 17.00 17.55 -6.77
C SER A 415 17.33 16.40 -5.83
N LEU A 416 17.39 15.18 -6.38
CA LEU A 416 17.98 14.05 -5.68
C LEU A 416 19.49 14.30 -5.62
N GLU A 417 20.02 14.43 -4.41
CA GLU A 417 21.48 14.34 -4.24
C GLU A 417 21.88 12.86 -4.43
N PRO A 418 23.01 12.59 -5.10
CA PRO A 418 23.50 11.23 -5.35
C PRO A 418 23.86 10.51 -4.06
#